data_af8be8613ea8b6c3d61f5a4c3c32ea18
#
_entry.id   af8be8613ea8b6c3d61f5a4c3c32ea18
#
_cell.length_a   1.000
_cell.length_b   1.000
_cell.length_c   1.000
_cell.angle_alpha   90.00
_cell.angle_beta   90.00
_cell.angle_gamma   90.00
#
_symmetry.space_group_name_H-M   'P 1'
#
loop_
_entity.id
_entity.type
_entity.pdbx_description
1 polymer ?
#
loop_
_entity_poly.entity_id
_entity_poly.type
_entity_poly.pdbx_seq_one_letter_code
_entity_poly.pdbx_strand_id
1 'polypeptide(L)'
;MNEDEFFELLGHEIDLLDPEQVDASIKAIYGRLGIPNLIIHTAFWALAYGRDAQRLQKSITYGIMLAATRFRLGDHFDQSDFERTRLLSDHPGGTYLCESLQTKNGDWLYGMPGKKLDYIRMPTTVGLGDYFAGGLAAGMAISHR
;
A
#
# COMPACT_ATOMS: atom_id res chain seq x y z
N MET A 1 0.03 -4.45 -7.59
CA MET A 1 -1.07 -3.84 -8.37
C MET A 1 -1.61 -2.60 -7.67
N ASN A 2 -2.14 -1.66 -8.43
CA ASN A 2 -2.85 -0.50 -7.91
C ASN A 2 -4.36 -0.80 -7.77
N GLU A 3 -5.13 0.20 -7.35
CA GLU A 3 -6.57 0.15 -7.12
C GLU A 3 -7.36 -0.22 -8.39
N ASP A 4 -7.05 0.41 -9.53
CA ASP A 4 -7.73 0.16 -10.80
C ASP A 4 -7.49 -1.27 -11.29
N GLU A 5 -6.24 -1.75 -11.23
CA GLU A 5 -5.87 -3.12 -11.57
C GLU A 5 -6.53 -4.14 -10.63
N PHE A 6 -6.70 -3.78 -9.36
CA PHE A 6 -7.40 -4.61 -8.38
C PHE A 6 -8.87 -4.78 -8.75
N PHE A 7 -9.57 -3.70 -9.08
CA PHE A 7 -10.96 -3.73 -9.54
C PHE A 7 -11.12 -4.44 -10.88
N GLU A 8 -10.19 -4.23 -11.82
CA GLU A 8 -10.21 -4.93 -13.10
C GLU A 8 -10.12 -6.47 -12.92
N LEU A 9 -9.24 -6.94 -12.04
CA LEU A 9 -9.11 -8.36 -11.73
C LEU A 9 -10.33 -8.94 -11.00
N LEU A 10 -11.03 -8.12 -10.20
CA LEU A 10 -12.26 -8.51 -9.55
C LEU A 10 -13.45 -8.54 -10.53
N GLY A 11 -13.43 -7.67 -11.52
CA GLY A 11 -14.56 -7.42 -12.44
C GLY A 11 -15.63 -6.48 -11.87
N HIS A 12 -15.40 -5.89 -10.71
CA HIS A 12 -16.26 -4.90 -10.05
C HIS A 12 -15.50 -4.08 -9.00
N GLU A 13 -16.05 -2.91 -8.66
CA GLU A 13 -15.55 -2.09 -7.56
C GLU A 13 -16.07 -2.61 -6.21
N ILE A 14 -15.28 -2.37 -5.15
CA ILE A 14 -15.62 -2.65 -3.75
C ILE A 14 -15.34 -1.43 -2.89
N ASP A 15 -15.87 -1.40 -1.67
CA ASP A 15 -15.44 -0.43 -0.67
C ASP A 15 -14.06 -0.83 -0.14
N LEU A 16 -13.05 -0.04 -0.49
CA LEU A 16 -11.65 -0.26 -0.08
C LEU A 16 -11.40 -0.02 1.41
N LEU A 17 -12.39 0.44 2.16
CA LEU A 17 -12.34 0.64 3.61
C LEU A 17 -13.20 -0.38 4.37
N ASP A 18 -13.88 -1.29 3.67
CA ASP A 18 -14.62 -2.41 4.25
C ASP A 18 -13.72 -3.65 4.41
N PRO A 19 -13.34 -4.06 5.62
CA PRO A 19 -12.43 -5.18 5.84
C PRO A 19 -12.96 -6.52 5.30
N GLU A 20 -14.27 -6.75 5.30
CA GLU A 20 -14.85 -8.01 4.83
C GLU A 20 -14.77 -8.11 3.31
N GLN A 21 -15.11 -7.03 2.60
CA GLN A 21 -15.02 -6.98 1.14
C GLN A 21 -13.57 -7.09 0.68
N VAL A 22 -12.66 -6.36 1.32
CA VAL A 22 -11.23 -6.38 0.95
C VAL A 22 -10.62 -7.76 1.24
N ASP A 23 -10.87 -8.38 2.38
CA ASP A 23 -10.37 -9.71 2.73
C ASP A 23 -10.83 -10.79 1.73
N ALA A 24 -12.12 -10.81 1.42
CA ALA A 24 -12.68 -11.76 0.46
C ALA A 24 -12.07 -11.58 -0.93
N SER A 25 -11.91 -10.34 -1.37
CA SER A 25 -11.36 -9.99 -2.68
C SER A 25 -9.87 -10.36 -2.81
N ILE A 26 -9.06 -10.07 -1.79
CA ILE A 26 -7.64 -10.45 -1.76
C ILE A 26 -7.49 -11.96 -1.88
N LYS A 27 -8.25 -12.73 -1.11
CA LYS A 27 -8.20 -14.19 -1.12
C LYS A 27 -8.63 -14.77 -2.47
N ALA A 28 -9.66 -14.21 -3.08
CA ALA A 28 -10.13 -14.64 -4.40
C ALA A 28 -9.07 -14.41 -5.48
N ILE A 29 -8.46 -13.24 -5.52
CA ILE A 29 -7.40 -12.93 -6.49
C ILE A 29 -6.15 -13.77 -6.22
N TYR A 30 -5.70 -13.87 -4.98
CA TYR A 30 -4.53 -14.66 -4.61
C TYR A 30 -4.68 -16.12 -5.03
N GLY A 31 -5.85 -16.73 -4.76
CA GLY A 31 -6.15 -18.11 -5.16
C GLY A 31 -6.14 -18.31 -6.68
N ARG A 32 -6.53 -17.31 -7.46
CA ARG A 32 -6.53 -17.37 -8.93
C ARG A 32 -5.14 -17.22 -9.55
N LEU A 33 -4.29 -16.38 -8.97
CA LEU A 33 -3.01 -16.02 -9.57
C LEU A 33 -1.90 -17.06 -9.31
N GLY A 34 -1.99 -17.87 -8.25
CA GLY A 34 -0.97 -18.88 -7.93
C GLY A 34 0.42 -18.29 -7.62
N ILE A 35 0.49 -17.04 -7.15
CA ILE A 35 1.73 -16.32 -6.84
C ILE A 35 2.09 -16.47 -5.35
N PRO A 36 3.37 -16.38 -4.97
CA PRO A 36 3.78 -16.51 -3.56
C PRO A 36 3.30 -15.36 -2.68
N ASN A 37 3.26 -14.15 -3.21
CA ASN A 37 2.80 -12.96 -2.51
C ASN A 37 2.07 -12.02 -3.48
N LEU A 38 0.95 -11.47 -3.02
CA LEU A 38 0.16 -10.43 -3.67
C LEU A 38 0.43 -9.11 -2.99
N ILE A 39 0.82 -8.08 -3.74
CA ILE A 39 1.01 -6.72 -3.23
C ILE A 39 -0.02 -5.80 -3.88
N ILE A 40 -0.78 -5.09 -3.05
CA ILE A 40 -1.79 -4.12 -3.49
C ILE A 40 -1.50 -2.77 -2.81
N HIS A 41 -1.66 -1.68 -3.54
CA HIS A 41 -1.63 -0.33 -2.99
C HIS A 41 -2.79 0.50 -3.51
N THR A 42 -3.34 1.31 -2.63
CA THR A 42 -4.45 2.23 -2.88
C THR A 42 -4.11 3.61 -2.30
N ALA A 43 -5.02 4.55 -2.41
CA ALA A 43 -4.90 5.84 -1.73
C ALA A 43 -4.93 5.73 -0.19
N PHE A 44 -5.52 4.66 0.35
CA PHE A 44 -5.81 4.51 1.77
C PHE A 44 -4.87 3.58 2.52
N TRP A 45 -4.27 2.63 1.80
CA TRP A 45 -3.41 1.59 2.38
C TRP A 45 -2.56 0.90 1.31
N ALA A 46 -1.52 0.23 1.76
CA ALA A 46 -0.80 -0.77 0.98
C ALA A 46 -0.63 -2.03 1.80
N LEU A 47 -0.68 -3.19 1.16
CA LEU A 47 -0.51 -4.47 1.84
C LEU A 47 0.23 -5.51 0.98
N ALA A 48 0.80 -6.49 1.67
CA ALA A 48 1.22 -7.75 1.11
C ALA A 48 0.37 -8.87 1.72
N TYR A 49 -0.07 -9.81 0.88
CA TYR A 49 -0.76 -11.04 1.30
C TYR A 49 -0.05 -12.25 0.70
N GLY A 50 0.29 -13.23 1.54
CA GLY A 50 0.96 -14.45 1.11
C GLY A 50 1.99 -14.96 2.11
N ARG A 51 2.75 -15.97 1.68
CA ARG A 51 3.67 -16.72 2.53
C ARG A 51 4.75 -15.84 3.20
N ASP A 52 5.25 -14.85 2.49
CA ASP A 52 6.36 -14.01 2.94
C ASP A 52 5.92 -12.58 3.26
N ALA A 53 4.62 -12.35 3.54
CA ALA A 53 4.05 -11.02 3.75
C ALA A 53 4.82 -10.21 4.81
N GLN A 54 5.19 -10.84 5.93
CA GLN A 54 5.92 -10.17 7.01
C GLN A 54 7.34 -9.74 6.59
N ARG A 55 7.98 -10.46 5.68
CA ARG A 55 9.31 -10.09 5.14
C ARG A 55 9.26 -8.86 4.24
N LEU A 56 8.08 -8.54 3.71
CA LEU A 56 7.86 -7.41 2.82
C LEU A 56 7.54 -6.09 3.56
N GLN A 57 7.52 -6.11 4.90
CA GLN A 57 7.20 -4.95 5.74
C GLN A 57 7.98 -3.68 5.34
N LYS A 58 9.30 -3.75 5.26
CA LYS A 58 10.12 -2.59 4.87
C LYS A 58 9.79 -2.12 3.44
N SER A 59 9.61 -3.06 2.52
CA SER A 59 9.28 -2.77 1.12
C SER A 59 7.95 -2.04 1.00
N ILE A 60 6.90 -2.54 1.66
CA ILE A 60 5.57 -1.90 1.69
C ILE A 60 5.66 -0.49 2.31
N THR A 61 6.37 -0.35 3.43
CA THR A 61 6.56 0.95 4.10
C THR A 61 7.24 1.96 3.19
N TYR A 62 8.36 1.59 2.54
CA TYR A 62 9.06 2.50 1.62
C TYR A 62 8.21 2.81 0.39
N GLY A 63 7.50 1.82 -0.16
CA GLY A 63 6.61 2.00 -1.31
C GLY A 63 5.53 3.04 -1.06
N ILE A 64 4.74 2.86 0.00
CA ILE A 64 3.64 3.78 0.31
C ILE A 64 4.13 5.17 0.71
N MET A 65 5.28 5.27 1.43
CA MET A 65 5.84 6.56 1.81
C MET A 65 6.40 7.32 0.62
N LEU A 66 7.05 6.65 -0.32
CA LEU A 66 7.59 7.28 -1.53
C LEU A 66 6.45 7.80 -2.42
N ALA A 67 5.41 6.99 -2.64
CA ALA A 67 4.22 7.40 -3.36
C ALA A 67 3.51 8.59 -2.69
N ALA A 68 3.36 8.57 -1.36
CA ALA A 68 2.77 9.66 -0.60
C ALA A 68 3.59 10.96 -0.69
N THR A 69 4.92 10.87 -0.68
CA THR A 69 5.82 12.03 -0.85
C THR A 69 5.65 12.63 -2.24
N ARG A 70 5.64 11.78 -3.26
CA ARG A 70 5.39 12.16 -4.66
C ARG A 70 4.03 12.85 -4.82
N PHE A 71 2.97 12.27 -4.25
CA PHE A 71 1.63 12.85 -4.27
C PHE A 71 1.59 14.27 -3.72
N ARG A 72 2.32 14.52 -2.63
CA ARG A 72 2.37 15.83 -1.96
C ARG A 72 3.17 16.87 -2.73
N LEU A 73 4.33 16.51 -3.26
CA LEU A 73 5.38 17.45 -3.68
C LEU A 73 5.74 17.40 -5.16
N GLY A 74 5.20 16.42 -5.90
CA GLY A 74 5.57 16.23 -7.30
C GLY A 74 6.95 15.56 -7.44
N ASP A 75 7.67 15.90 -8.53
CA ASP A 75 8.95 15.25 -8.88
C ASP A 75 10.16 15.74 -8.06
N HIS A 76 10.02 16.87 -7.39
CA HIS A 76 11.13 17.54 -6.73
C HIS A 76 10.98 17.43 -5.21
N PHE A 77 11.57 16.39 -4.63
CA PHE A 77 11.67 16.21 -3.18
C PHE A 77 13.00 15.55 -2.80
N ASP A 78 13.41 15.72 -1.57
CA ASP A 78 14.64 15.16 -1.02
C ASP A 78 14.36 14.20 0.17
N GLN A 79 15.44 13.72 0.78
CA GLN A 79 15.36 12.82 1.94
C GLN A 79 14.58 13.46 3.11
N SER A 80 14.73 14.77 3.33
CA SER A 80 14.03 15.44 4.44
C SER A 80 12.52 15.50 4.21
N ASP A 81 12.09 15.62 2.97
CA ASP A 81 10.68 15.60 2.58
C ASP A 81 10.05 14.22 2.78
N PHE A 82 10.80 13.18 2.44
CA PHE A 82 10.41 11.80 2.72
C PHE A 82 10.23 11.57 4.23
N GLU A 83 11.17 12.02 5.06
CA GLU A 83 11.08 11.89 6.51
C GLU A 83 9.89 12.70 7.07
N ARG A 84 9.62 13.89 6.55
CA ARG A 84 8.43 14.68 6.92
C ARG A 84 7.13 13.94 6.56
N THR A 85 7.09 13.26 5.40
CA THR A 85 5.91 12.45 5.03
C THR A 85 5.67 11.33 6.03
N ARG A 86 6.71 10.67 6.51
CA ARG A 86 6.59 9.63 7.54
C ARG A 86 5.94 10.12 8.83
N LEU A 87 6.16 11.36 9.20
CA LEU A 87 5.63 11.96 10.44
C LEU A 87 4.17 12.43 10.32
N LEU A 88 3.59 12.43 9.11
CA LEU A 88 2.19 12.79 8.94
C LEU A 88 1.27 11.74 9.54
N SER A 89 0.07 12.18 9.93
CA SER A 89 -0.99 11.30 10.43
C SER A 89 -1.40 10.28 9.38
N ASP A 90 -1.65 9.08 9.83
CA ASP A 90 -2.18 8.00 9.00
C ASP A 90 -3.66 8.22 8.68
N HIS A 91 -4.13 7.66 7.55
CA HIS A 91 -5.53 7.69 7.17
C HIS A 91 -6.34 6.81 8.14
N PRO A 92 -7.34 7.37 8.86
CA PRO A 92 -8.05 6.63 9.93
C PRO A 92 -8.72 5.35 9.44
N GLY A 93 -9.41 5.41 8.28
CA GLY A 93 -10.03 4.24 7.67
C GLY A 93 -9.02 3.21 7.21
N GLY A 94 -7.87 3.65 6.69
CA GLY A 94 -6.76 2.76 6.33
C GLY A 94 -6.15 2.06 7.54
N THR A 95 -6.00 2.76 8.66
CA THR A 95 -5.54 2.19 9.93
C THR A 95 -6.50 1.09 10.41
N TYR A 96 -7.80 1.41 10.49
CA TYR A 96 -8.83 0.44 10.90
C TYR A 96 -8.84 -0.80 10.00
N LEU A 97 -8.76 -0.62 8.67
CA LEU A 97 -8.71 -1.72 7.72
C LEU A 97 -7.47 -2.60 7.96
N CYS A 98 -6.28 -2.02 8.02
CA CYS A 98 -5.04 -2.78 8.18
C CYS A 98 -5.03 -3.59 9.48
N GLU A 99 -5.46 -3.00 10.60
CA GLU A 99 -5.58 -3.69 11.90
C GLU A 99 -6.58 -4.85 11.84
N SER A 100 -7.74 -4.62 11.23
CA SER A 100 -8.78 -5.65 11.08
C SER A 100 -8.29 -6.82 10.23
N LEU A 101 -7.65 -6.54 9.10
CA LEU A 101 -7.11 -7.57 8.20
C LEU A 101 -5.93 -8.32 8.85
N GLN A 102 -5.05 -7.62 9.58
CA GLN A 102 -3.93 -8.24 10.29
C GLN A 102 -4.43 -9.20 11.38
N THR A 103 -5.43 -8.80 12.14
CA THR A 103 -6.07 -9.65 13.16
C THR A 103 -6.66 -10.92 12.54
N LYS A 104 -7.29 -10.80 11.39
CA LYS A 104 -7.97 -11.90 10.69
C LYS A 104 -7.01 -12.87 10.01
N ASN A 105 -5.90 -12.38 9.46
CA ASN A 105 -4.99 -13.14 8.61
C ASN A 105 -3.63 -13.48 9.25
N GLY A 106 -3.29 -12.88 10.41
CA GLY A 106 -2.03 -13.12 11.10
C GLY A 106 -0.81 -12.86 10.22
N ASP A 107 0.13 -13.79 10.22
CA ASP A 107 1.41 -13.64 9.48
C ASP A 107 1.25 -13.70 7.95
N TRP A 108 0.09 -14.11 7.46
CA TRP A 108 -0.21 -14.12 6.02
C TRP A 108 -0.49 -12.74 5.43
N LEU A 109 -0.63 -11.72 6.26
CA LEU A 109 -0.88 -10.35 5.81
C LEU A 109 0.01 -9.37 6.57
N TYR A 110 0.61 -8.45 5.84
CA TYR A 110 1.15 -7.21 6.37
C TYR A 110 0.49 -6.03 5.65
N GLY A 111 -0.13 -5.14 6.41
CA GLY A 111 -0.77 -3.93 5.89
C GLY A 111 -0.21 -2.68 6.55
N MET A 112 -0.12 -1.60 5.78
CA MET A 112 0.27 -0.28 6.26
C MET A 112 -0.73 0.76 5.77
N PRO A 113 -1.28 1.62 6.65
CA PRO A 113 -2.17 2.70 6.25
C PRO A 113 -1.44 3.74 5.39
N GLY A 114 -2.16 4.31 4.44
CA GLY A 114 -1.73 5.52 3.74
C GLY A 114 -1.73 6.73 4.67
N LYS A 115 -1.11 7.82 4.23
CA LYS A 115 -1.14 9.09 4.97
C LYS A 115 -2.45 9.85 4.71
N LYS A 116 -2.89 10.62 5.69
CA LYS A 116 -4.04 11.52 5.54
C LYS A 116 -3.61 12.75 4.72
N LEU A 117 -3.90 12.73 3.42
CA LEU A 117 -3.46 13.73 2.44
C LEU A 117 -4.62 14.49 1.76
N ASP A 118 -5.81 14.40 2.28
CA ASP A 118 -7.05 15.03 1.79
C ASP A 118 -6.98 16.56 1.74
N TYR A 119 -6.04 17.18 2.47
CA TYR A 119 -5.80 18.62 2.47
C TYR A 119 -4.93 19.12 1.30
N ILE A 120 -4.35 18.24 0.50
CA ILE A 120 -3.48 18.61 -0.62
C ILE A 120 -4.35 19.10 -1.79
N ARG A 121 -4.23 20.38 -2.14
CA ARG A 121 -5.07 21.01 -3.18
C ARG A 121 -4.65 20.68 -4.60
N MET A 122 -3.36 20.46 -4.82
CA MET A 122 -2.79 20.17 -6.15
C MET A 122 -1.92 18.92 -6.08
N PRO A 123 -2.52 17.73 -5.93
CA PRO A 123 -1.76 16.50 -5.84
C PRO A 123 -1.18 16.09 -7.20
N THR A 124 -0.04 15.45 -7.17
CA THR A 124 0.51 14.75 -8.33
C THR A 124 0.06 13.30 -8.32
N THR A 125 -0.81 12.95 -9.25
CA THR A 125 -1.40 11.60 -9.33
C THR A 125 -0.73 10.69 -10.35
N VAL A 126 -0.08 11.26 -11.38
CA VAL A 126 0.61 10.49 -12.43
C VAL A 126 1.90 9.90 -11.89
N GLY A 127 2.16 8.63 -12.21
CA GLY A 127 3.40 7.93 -11.84
C GLY A 127 3.47 7.45 -10.39
N LEU A 128 2.39 7.50 -9.61
CA LEU A 128 2.40 7.03 -8.22
C LEU A 128 2.73 5.54 -8.11
N GLY A 129 2.27 4.73 -9.07
CA GLY A 129 2.60 3.31 -9.15
C GLY A 129 4.09 3.06 -9.34
N ASP A 130 4.77 3.85 -10.18
CA ASP A 130 6.21 3.76 -10.43
C ASP A 130 7.00 4.13 -9.16
N TYR A 131 6.58 5.19 -8.46
CA TYR A 131 7.19 5.58 -7.18
C TYR A 131 6.95 4.53 -6.10
N PHE A 132 5.77 3.93 -6.04
CA PHE A 132 5.49 2.81 -5.14
C PHE A 132 6.41 1.62 -5.45
N ALA A 133 6.55 1.22 -6.71
CA ALA A 133 7.43 0.14 -7.14
C ALA A 133 8.92 0.44 -6.85
N GLY A 134 9.36 1.68 -7.07
CA GLY A 134 10.71 2.13 -6.70
C GLY A 134 10.96 2.02 -5.19
N GLY A 135 9.99 2.41 -4.37
CA GLY A 135 10.05 2.27 -2.92
C GLY A 135 10.07 0.80 -2.46
N LEU A 136 9.29 -0.08 -3.10
CA LEU A 136 9.36 -1.52 -2.85
C LEU A 136 10.77 -2.06 -3.06
N ALA A 137 11.39 -1.72 -4.20
CA ALA A 137 12.74 -2.15 -4.53
C ALA A 137 13.79 -1.62 -3.53
N ALA A 138 13.69 -0.36 -3.14
CA ALA A 138 14.56 0.25 -2.11
C ALA A 138 14.43 -0.47 -0.76
N GLY A 139 13.21 -0.77 -0.33
CA GLY A 139 12.96 -1.51 0.91
C GLY A 139 13.51 -2.94 0.88
N MET A 140 13.45 -3.62 -0.26
CA MET A 140 14.08 -4.93 -0.45
C MET A 140 15.60 -4.85 -0.31
N ALA A 141 16.24 -3.88 -0.96
CA ALA A 141 17.70 -3.70 -0.91
C ALA A 141 18.21 -3.44 0.52
N ILE A 142 17.45 -2.70 1.33
CA ILE A 142 17.79 -2.42 2.73
C ILE A 142 17.59 -3.66 3.63
N SER A 143 16.66 -4.55 3.28
CA SER A 143 16.38 -5.77 4.07
C SER A 143 17.44 -6.85 3.90
N HIS A 144 18.27 -6.78 2.88
CA HIS A 144 19.35 -7.73 2.60
C HIS A 144 20.74 -7.29 3.13
N ARG A 145 20.80 -6.14 3.81
CA ARG A 145 21.99 -5.64 4.50
C ARG A 145 21.90 -5.91 6.00
#